data_4dbe77d679395faac9594d31523d798a
#
_entry.id   4dbe77d679395faac9594d31523d798a
#
_cell.length_a   1.000
_cell.length_b   1.000
_cell.length_c   1.000
_cell.angle_alpha   90.00
_cell.angle_beta   90.00
_cell.angle_gamma   90.00
#
_symmetry.space_group_name_H-M   'P 1'
#
loop_
_entity.id
_entity.type
_entity.pdbx_description
1 polymer ?
#
loop_
_entity_poly.entity_id
_entity_poly.type
_entity_poly.pdbx_seq_one_letter_code
_entity_poly.pdbx_strand_id
1 'polypeptide(L)'
;LADFYIKIFGCSIVPPIRNYKGKDLDSAVNIKDAALNGVHLRLPGYNKSGPTLEIFSYTPALKKQNRKVNTPGITHIAFEVSDVNKLYKKVIANGGKKVGKILTLKRSDGKKVTWCYVKDPEGSMIELQKWDK
;
A
#
# COMPACT_ATOMS: atom_id res chain seq x y z
N LEU A 1 8.81 5.63 1.29
CA LEU A 1 7.58 4.94 0.86
C LEU A 1 6.34 5.83 1.00
N ALA A 2 6.19 6.59 2.10
CA ALA A 2 5.03 7.48 2.33
C ALA A 2 4.78 8.45 1.16
N ASP A 3 5.82 9.11 0.65
CA ASP A 3 5.71 10.05 -0.47
C ASP A 3 5.15 9.40 -1.75
N PHE A 4 5.44 8.12 -1.96
CA PHE A 4 4.86 7.36 -3.06
C PHE A 4 3.33 7.28 -2.94
N TYR A 5 2.82 6.90 -1.76
CA TYR A 5 1.37 6.78 -1.55
C TYR A 5 0.67 8.15 -1.58
N ILE A 6 1.31 9.19 -1.05
CA ILE A 6 0.80 10.58 -1.12
C ILE A 6 0.70 11.03 -2.59
N LYS A 7 1.81 10.91 -3.33
CA LYS A 7 1.91 11.39 -4.71
C LYS A 7 1.04 10.60 -5.69
N ILE A 8 0.98 9.27 -5.53
CA ILE A 8 0.32 8.38 -6.49
C ILE A 8 -1.17 8.24 -6.19
N PHE A 9 -1.53 8.03 -4.93
CA PHE A 9 -2.89 7.68 -4.53
C PHE A 9 -3.64 8.84 -3.85
N GLY A 10 -2.97 9.95 -3.54
CA GLY A 10 -3.61 11.08 -2.86
C GLY A 10 -3.83 10.85 -1.37
N CYS A 11 -3.04 9.96 -0.76
CA CYS A 11 -3.04 9.81 0.70
C CYS A 11 -2.53 11.08 1.38
N SER A 12 -2.94 11.32 2.62
CA SER A 12 -2.48 12.48 3.40
C SER A 12 -1.95 12.07 4.78
N ILE A 13 -0.91 12.76 5.26
CA ILE A 13 -0.32 12.48 6.57
C ILE A 13 -1.32 12.79 7.68
N VAL A 14 -1.43 11.86 8.64
CA VAL A 14 -2.17 12.04 9.90
C VAL A 14 -1.15 12.27 11.01
N PRO A 15 -1.00 13.51 11.51
CA PRO A 15 -0.06 13.82 12.57
C PRO A 15 -0.45 13.11 13.89
N PRO A 16 0.50 12.98 14.85
CA PRO A 16 1.92 13.32 14.72
C PRO A 16 2.71 12.27 13.95
N ILE A 17 3.92 12.60 13.47
CA ILE A 17 4.91 11.63 13.00
C ILE A 17 5.28 10.72 14.17
N ARG A 18 5.42 9.42 13.92
CA ARG A 18 5.73 8.41 14.95
C ARG A 18 7.24 8.23 15.05
N ASN A 19 7.72 8.26 16.29
CA ASN A 19 9.11 7.99 16.63
C ASN A 19 9.14 7.38 18.01
N TYR A 20 9.19 6.06 18.09
CA TYR A 20 9.12 5.29 19.32
C TYR A 20 10.37 4.45 19.51
N LYS A 21 10.82 4.33 20.79
CA LYS A 21 11.91 3.45 21.21
C LYS A 21 11.78 3.16 22.70
N GLY A 22 12.48 2.14 23.18
CA GLY A 22 12.55 1.79 24.59
C GLY A 22 11.79 0.52 24.95
N LYS A 23 11.85 0.14 26.23
CA LYS A 23 11.37 -1.17 26.72
C LYS A 23 9.90 -1.45 26.45
N ASP A 24 9.05 -0.44 26.45
CA ASP A 24 7.63 -0.60 26.17
C ASP A 24 7.41 -0.98 24.69
N LEU A 25 8.14 -0.34 23.77
CA LEU A 25 8.11 -0.73 22.36
C LEU A 25 8.66 -2.15 22.17
N ASP A 26 9.81 -2.46 22.77
CA ASP A 26 10.43 -3.79 22.70
C ASP A 26 9.44 -4.88 23.11
N SER A 27 8.74 -4.64 24.23
CA SER A 27 7.74 -5.57 24.75
C SER A 27 6.53 -5.70 23.83
N ALA A 28 6.05 -4.59 23.28
CA ALA A 28 4.87 -4.57 22.41
C ALA A 28 5.11 -5.28 21.07
N VAL A 29 6.32 -5.16 20.49
CA VAL A 29 6.65 -5.74 19.18
C VAL A 29 7.49 -7.02 19.26
N ASN A 30 7.90 -7.43 20.46
CA ASN A 30 8.80 -8.57 20.73
C ASN A 30 10.12 -8.50 19.92
N ILE A 31 10.71 -7.31 19.85
CA ILE A 31 12.00 -7.06 19.21
C ILE A 31 12.88 -6.28 20.19
N LYS A 32 14.02 -6.85 20.55
CA LYS A 32 14.97 -6.21 21.47
C LYS A 32 15.60 -4.97 20.83
N ASP A 33 15.72 -3.90 21.62
CA ASP A 33 16.30 -2.61 21.23
C ASP A 33 15.62 -2.01 19.97
N ALA A 34 14.30 -2.20 19.86
CA ALA A 34 13.51 -1.71 18.75
C ALA A 34 13.45 -0.18 18.71
N ALA A 35 13.57 0.37 17.50
CA ALA A 35 13.18 1.73 17.19
C ALA A 35 12.21 1.73 16.01
N LEU A 36 11.12 2.49 16.11
CA LEU A 36 10.09 2.62 15.09
C LEU A 36 10.00 4.08 14.67
N ASN A 37 10.09 4.32 13.37
CA ASN A 37 9.81 5.62 12.76
C ASN A 37 8.77 5.47 11.66
N GLY A 38 7.83 6.39 11.57
CA GLY A 38 6.88 6.35 10.50
C GLY A 38 5.70 7.31 10.60
N VAL A 39 4.75 7.08 9.72
CA VAL A 39 3.57 7.92 9.57
C VAL A 39 2.31 7.07 9.40
N HIS A 40 1.19 7.63 9.82
CA HIS A 40 -0.12 7.17 9.38
C HIS A 40 -0.55 8.00 8.18
N LEU A 41 -0.97 7.36 7.12
CA LEU A 41 -1.53 8.00 5.94
C LEU A 41 -3.03 7.74 5.87
N ARG A 42 -3.82 8.79 5.82
CA ARG A 42 -5.24 8.68 5.53
C ARG A 42 -5.43 8.25 4.09
N LEU A 43 -6.25 7.24 3.90
CA LEU A 43 -6.61 6.78 2.56
C LEU A 43 -7.52 7.79 1.86
N PRO A 44 -7.44 7.93 0.52
CA PRO A 44 -8.30 8.84 -0.23
C PRO A 44 -9.78 8.41 -0.14
N GLY A 45 -10.68 9.39 -0.23
CA GLY A 45 -12.13 9.15 -0.16
C GLY A 45 -12.72 9.01 1.23
N TYR A 46 -11.89 9.08 2.29
CA TYR A 46 -12.35 9.00 3.68
C TYR A 46 -12.20 10.33 4.44
N ASN A 47 -13.10 10.55 5.39
CA ASN A 47 -13.04 11.68 6.33
C ASN A 47 -12.07 11.40 7.50
N LYS A 48 -12.08 12.27 8.53
CA LYS A 48 -11.15 12.18 9.68
C LYS A 48 -11.21 10.85 10.44
N SER A 49 -12.31 10.14 10.45
CA SER A 49 -12.50 8.85 11.14
C SER A 49 -12.23 7.63 10.24
N GLY A 50 -11.87 7.84 8.97
CA GLY A 50 -11.61 6.74 8.04
C GLY A 50 -10.31 5.98 8.33
N PRO A 51 -10.13 4.82 7.69
CA PRO A 51 -8.94 3.98 7.88
C PRO A 51 -7.66 4.70 7.47
N THR A 52 -6.55 4.29 8.07
CA THR A 52 -5.21 4.76 7.74
C THR A 52 -4.32 3.62 7.29
N LEU A 53 -3.37 3.92 6.43
CA LEU A 53 -2.27 3.05 6.09
C LEU A 53 -1.07 3.45 6.97
N GLU A 54 -0.59 2.52 7.78
CA GLU A 54 0.59 2.73 8.62
C GLU A 54 1.84 2.34 7.83
N ILE A 55 2.77 3.29 7.70
CA ILE A 55 4.05 3.08 7.04
C ILE A 55 5.14 3.31 8.06
N PHE A 56 5.74 2.20 8.49
CA PHE A 56 6.76 2.19 9.53
C PHE A 56 8.06 1.58 9.05
N SER A 57 9.18 2.12 9.53
CA SER A 57 10.48 1.49 9.48
C SER A 57 10.90 1.07 10.88
N TYR A 58 11.42 -0.14 10.99
CA TYR A 58 11.97 -0.68 12.24
C TYR A 58 13.49 -0.79 12.18
N THR A 59 14.12 -0.58 13.34
CA THR A 59 15.51 -0.93 13.59
C THR A 59 15.53 -1.86 14.81
N PRO A 60 16.15 -3.07 14.71
CA PRO A 60 16.76 -3.68 13.55
C PRO A 60 15.73 -4.09 12.48
N ALA A 61 16.11 -3.95 11.21
CA ALA A 61 15.27 -4.33 10.08
C ALA A 61 15.59 -5.75 9.61
N LEU A 62 14.57 -6.52 9.25
CA LEU A 62 14.74 -7.82 8.60
C LEU A 62 14.96 -7.67 7.10
N LYS A 63 15.56 -8.69 6.49
CA LYS A 63 15.68 -8.77 5.03
C LYS A 63 14.29 -8.81 4.39
N LYS A 64 14.11 -8.02 3.32
CA LYS A 64 12.89 -7.99 2.54
C LYS A 64 12.57 -9.36 1.93
N GLN A 65 11.34 -9.82 2.11
CA GLN A 65 10.82 -11.02 1.47
C GLN A 65 10.16 -10.69 0.14
N ASN A 66 10.46 -11.47 -0.90
CA ASN A 66 9.80 -11.30 -2.20
C ASN A 66 8.47 -12.08 -2.23
N ARG A 67 7.40 -11.46 -1.74
CA ARG A 67 6.06 -12.05 -1.77
C ARG A 67 5.46 -12.01 -3.17
N LYS A 68 4.77 -13.10 -3.54
CA LYS A 68 3.95 -13.20 -4.76
C LYS A 68 2.47 -13.03 -4.39
N VAL A 69 1.62 -12.78 -5.38
CA VAL A 69 0.17 -12.60 -5.18
C VAL A 69 -0.50 -13.82 -4.55
N ASN A 70 0.03 -15.01 -4.76
CA ASN A 70 -0.46 -16.27 -4.20
C ASN A 70 0.28 -16.73 -2.92
N THR A 71 1.04 -15.85 -2.29
CA THR A 71 1.63 -16.12 -0.96
C THR A 71 0.52 -16.06 0.09
N PRO A 72 0.35 -17.07 0.97
CA PRO A 72 -0.65 -17.04 2.03
C PRO A 72 -0.55 -15.81 2.94
N GLY A 73 -1.69 -15.31 3.43
CA GLY A 73 -1.80 -14.11 4.30
C GLY A 73 -2.32 -12.89 3.54
N ILE A 74 -2.24 -11.72 4.17
CA ILE A 74 -2.60 -10.45 3.52
C ILE A 74 -1.55 -10.13 2.46
N THR A 75 -1.96 -10.14 1.19
CA THR A 75 -1.04 -9.98 0.06
C THR A 75 -1.05 -8.59 -0.55
N HIS A 76 -2.18 -7.89 -0.54
CA HIS A 76 -2.31 -6.61 -1.23
C HIS A 76 -3.35 -5.68 -0.57
N ILE A 77 -3.27 -4.42 -0.95
CA ILE A 77 -4.31 -3.40 -0.76
C ILE A 77 -4.85 -3.02 -2.14
N ALA A 78 -6.18 -2.87 -2.27
CA ALA A 78 -6.82 -2.47 -3.51
C ALA A 78 -7.22 -0.99 -3.47
N PHE A 79 -6.95 -0.28 -4.57
CA PHE A 79 -7.43 1.09 -4.79
C PHE A 79 -8.39 1.13 -5.98
N GLU A 80 -9.60 1.61 -5.74
CA GLU A 80 -10.50 1.99 -6.83
C GLU A 80 -10.01 3.32 -7.43
N VAL A 81 -9.85 3.34 -8.76
CA VAL A 81 -9.25 4.45 -9.48
C VAL A 81 -10.07 4.82 -10.72
N SER A 82 -10.02 6.07 -11.13
CA SER A 82 -10.74 6.54 -12.32
C SER A 82 -10.18 6.00 -13.63
N ASP A 83 -8.87 5.71 -13.69
CA ASP A 83 -8.17 5.21 -14.87
C ASP A 83 -6.98 4.32 -14.48
N VAL A 84 -7.15 3.00 -14.67
CA VAL A 84 -6.13 2.00 -14.32
C VAL A 84 -4.87 2.17 -15.19
N ASN A 85 -5.01 2.45 -16.50
CA ASN A 85 -3.86 2.59 -17.39
C ASN A 85 -3.00 3.80 -17.03
N LYS A 86 -3.65 4.94 -16.76
CA LYS A 86 -2.97 6.18 -16.36
C LYS A 86 -2.23 5.99 -15.03
N LEU A 87 -2.90 5.40 -14.04
CA LEU A 87 -2.30 5.22 -12.72
C LEU A 87 -1.20 4.15 -12.74
N TYR A 88 -1.38 3.07 -13.51
CA TYR A 88 -0.33 2.07 -13.74
C TYR A 88 0.97 2.72 -14.26
N LYS A 89 0.88 3.56 -15.30
CA LYS A 89 2.05 4.29 -15.83
C LYS A 89 2.68 5.18 -14.77
N LYS A 90 1.86 5.88 -13.96
CA LYS A 90 2.33 6.74 -12.87
C LYS A 90 3.06 5.95 -11.78
N VAL A 91 2.55 4.77 -11.39
CA VAL A 91 3.20 3.85 -10.46
C VAL A 91 4.58 3.46 -10.95
N ILE A 92 4.68 2.98 -12.20
CA ILE A 92 5.96 2.54 -12.77
C ILE A 92 6.98 3.69 -12.86
N ALA A 93 6.55 4.88 -13.30
CA ALA A 93 7.41 6.07 -13.40
C ALA A 93 7.91 6.57 -12.02
N ASN A 94 7.31 6.13 -10.91
CA ASN A 94 7.70 6.52 -9.56
C ASN A 94 8.29 5.34 -8.74
N GLY A 95 8.94 4.39 -9.41
CA GLY A 95 9.71 3.31 -8.77
C GLY A 95 8.91 2.06 -8.43
N GLY A 96 7.62 2.03 -8.72
CA GLY A 96 6.81 0.81 -8.61
C GLY A 96 7.16 -0.19 -9.72
N LYS A 97 6.66 -1.42 -9.59
CA LYS A 97 6.93 -2.52 -10.55
C LYS A 97 5.65 -3.16 -11.04
N LYS A 98 5.65 -3.58 -12.31
CA LYS A 98 4.55 -4.39 -12.87
C LYS A 98 4.56 -5.80 -12.27
N VAL A 99 3.38 -6.38 -12.12
CA VAL A 99 3.21 -7.79 -11.71
C VAL A 99 2.56 -8.61 -12.82
N GLY A 100 1.51 -8.10 -13.43
CA GLY A 100 0.81 -8.76 -14.51
C GLY A 100 0.41 -7.78 -15.61
N LYS A 101 -0.58 -8.19 -16.42
CA LYS A 101 -1.18 -7.35 -17.45
C LYS A 101 -2.42 -6.65 -16.88
N ILE A 102 -2.78 -5.51 -17.44
CA ILE A 102 -4.08 -4.88 -17.21
C ILE A 102 -5.12 -5.69 -17.98
N LEU A 103 -6.18 -6.12 -17.30
CA LEU A 103 -7.25 -6.91 -17.86
C LEU A 103 -8.60 -6.28 -17.55
N THR A 104 -9.57 -6.47 -18.45
CA THR A 104 -10.97 -6.18 -18.19
C THR A 104 -11.75 -7.49 -18.16
N LEU A 105 -12.38 -7.77 -17.04
CA LEU A 105 -13.18 -8.97 -16.85
C LEU A 105 -14.65 -8.60 -16.73
N LYS A 106 -15.52 -9.44 -17.32
CA LYS A 106 -16.96 -9.38 -17.10
C LYS A 106 -17.33 -10.33 -15.98
N ARG A 107 -18.01 -9.83 -14.96
CA ARG A 107 -18.52 -10.63 -13.84
C ARG A 107 -19.81 -11.35 -14.22
N SER A 108 -20.22 -12.30 -13.39
CA SER A 108 -21.49 -13.03 -13.53
C SER A 108 -22.72 -12.12 -13.44
N ASP A 109 -22.61 -10.98 -12.72
CA ASP A 109 -23.66 -9.96 -12.61
C ASP A 109 -23.71 -8.99 -13.82
N GLY A 110 -22.89 -9.22 -14.84
CA GLY A 110 -22.80 -8.41 -16.06
C GLY A 110 -21.89 -7.19 -15.97
N LYS A 111 -21.48 -6.78 -14.77
CA LYS A 111 -20.57 -5.64 -14.57
C LYS A 111 -19.16 -5.98 -15.04
N LYS A 112 -18.42 -4.96 -15.44
CA LYS A 112 -17.02 -5.11 -15.83
C LYS A 112 -16.12 -4.49 -14.78
N VAL A 113 -14.95 -5.08 -14.59
CA VAL A 113 -13.86 -4.53 -13.81
C VAL A 113 -12.59 -4.53 -14.64
N THR A 114 -11.95 -3.38 -14.76
CA THR A 114 -10.60 -3.24 -15.29
C THR A 114 -9.63 -3.17 -14.13
N TRP A 115 -8.63 -4.05 -14.10
CA TRP A 115 -7.73 -4.16 -12.96
C TRP A 115 -6.35 -4.67 -13.33
N CYS A 116 -5.40 -4.49 -12.43
CA CYS A 116 -4.07 -5.12 -12.47
C CYS A 116 -3.43 -5.10 -11.10
N TYR A 117 -2.40 -5.95 -10.92
CA TYR A 117 -1.47 -5.84 -9.80
C TYR A 117 -0.21 -5.08 -10.19
N VAL A 118 0.27 -4.29 -9.25
CA VAL A 118 1.58 -3.62 -9.28
C VAL A 118 2.26 -3.80 -7.93
N LYS A 119 3.55 -3.45 -7.84
CA LYS A 119 4.26 -3.35 -6.56
C LYS A 119 4.64 -1.90 -6.31
N ASP A 120 4.61 -1.50 -5.05
CA ASP A 120 5.25 -0.27 -4.61
C ASP A 120 6.79 -0.35 -4.70
N PRO A 121 7.55 0.73 -4.44
CA PRO A 121 9.01 0.70 -4.47
C PRO A 121 9.65 -0.31 -3.52
N GLU A 122 9.00 -0.62 -2.41
CA GLU A 122 9.45 -1.61 -1.44
C GLU A 122 8.93 -3.02 -1.73
N GLY A 123 8.05 -3.19 -2.74
CA GLY A 123 7.57 -4.47 -3.26
C GLY A 123 6.33 -5.01 -2.59
N SER A 124 5.61 -4.18 -1.84
CA SER A 124 4.27 -4.52 -1.37
C SER A 124 3.32 -4.53 -2.56
N MET A 125 2.39 -5.48 -2.56
CA MET A 125 1.44 -5.64 -3.66
C MET A 125 0.30 -4.63 -3.55
N ILE A 126 -0.05 -4.03 -4.67
CA ILE A 126 -1.18 -3.11 -4.81
C ILE A 126 -2.05 -3.58 -5.97
N GLU A 127 -3.35 -3.63 -5.76
CA GLU A 127 -4.32 -3.79 -6.83
C GLU A 127 -4.86 -2.42 -7.26
N LEU A 128 -4.83 -2.15 -8.56
CA LEU A 128 -5.53 -1.02 -9.16
C LEU A 128 -6.79 -1.57 -9.81
N GLN A 129 -7.95 -1.02 -9.49
CA GLN A 129 -9.22 -1.47 -10.04
C GLN A 129 -10.14 -0.30 -10.42
N LYS A 130 -10.90 -0.49 -11.49
CA LYS A 130 -11.98 0.41 -11.92
C LYS A 130 -13.20 -0.42 -12.24
N TRP A 131 -14.31 -0.07 -11.64
CA TRP A 131 -15.61 -0.67 -11.89
C TRP A 131 -16.38 0.16 -12.92
N ASP A 132 -16.92 -0.48 -13.93
CA ASP A 132 -17.93 0.17 -14.78
C ASP A 132 -19.21 0.32 -13.97
N LYS A 133 -19.69 1.55 -13.89
CA LYS A 133 -20.94 1.90 -13.20
C LYS A 133 -22.14 1.50 -14.01
#